data_f4caae02aedde016bf78367f88f3f171
#
_entry.id   f4caae02aedde016bf78367f88f3f171
#
_cell.length_a   1.000
_cell.length_b   1.000
_cell.length_c   1.000
_cell.angle_alpha   90.00
_cell.angle_beta   90.00
_cell.angle_gamma   90.00
#
_symmetry.space_group_name_H-M   'P 1'
#
loop_
_entity.id
_entity.type
_entity.pdbx_description
1 polymer ?
#
loop_
_entity_poly.entity_id
_entity_poly.type
_entity_poly.pdbx_seq_one_letter_code
_entity_poly.pdbx_strand_id
1 'polypeptide(L)'
;MKRKYLPSILCCCKLLIYFLIFDGINEVCSYENDSFKYSFIKDSIESECIDFRKHVLNDSAFTRNRIWGFGDYVKHILFNQRKTIQNNIDTHLKYVEDGVDSYSKQSFSEQRININPDVFKRISLNYLRNIGYLNRNKINPFFKTFYGFRLFAGDGSRFELPNKKLTLKEFGFKENYDKKVNVIFSGVVDVLNNFIIDGLIGRRGVGEHTLIHRNLEKCRRLIIPEESIFIFDRGYTSIELMVRIIEMHSYFVIRLRKDTYIGERECMTSDDEIVQIELDKMRRNQFKSNYLKQKMNIISSLNLRIVNIELETGEIETLITNLPQETMSKEQLEEIYDARWGIECTYKTLKQRLQIQNYTAQTEIGIQQDIYSTFLIYNVFCYSRLYLNLIINQKMRKKGKKDKYDVNQSNLISRLKIDLFEAILDSTKNKNFINNLIKKCTPAPNKIKKPRKYERKKITPRRYLQTQYKLTY
;
A
#
# COMPACT_ATOMS: atom_id res chain seq x y z
N MET A 1 -3.39 9.12 -37.01
CA MET A 1 -3.92 9.96 -35.92
C MET A 1 -3.11 9.74 -34.66
N LYS A 2 -2.27 10.69 -34.29
CA LYS A 2 -1.37 10.60 -33.12
C LYS A 2 -2.14 11.04 -31.88
N ARG A 3 -2.47 10.11 -30.96
CA ARG A 3 -2.98 10.45 -29.63
C ARG A 3 -1.87 11.12 -28.83
N LYS A 4 -2.02 12.41 -28.58
CA LYS A 4 -1.21 13.18 -27.65
C LYS A 4 -1.56 12.74 -26.23
N TYR A 5 -0.69 11.94 -25.61
CA TYR A 5 -0.65 11.80 -24.17
C TYR A 5 -0.01 13.07 -23.60
N LEU A 6 -0.80 13.91 -22.95
CA LEU A 6 -0.27 14.92 -22.04
C LEU A 6 0.13 14.20 -20.73
N PRO A 7 1.41 14.12 -20.39
CA PRO A 7 1.78 13.65 -19.05
C PRO A 7 1.62 14.81 -18.08
N SER A 8 0.89 14.56 -17.00
CA SER A 8 0.64 15.47 -15.90
C SER A 8 1.93 16.08 -15.34
N ILE A 9 2.12 17.35 -15.56
CA ILE A 9 3.31 18.15 -15.16
C ILE A 9 3.37 18.36 -13.63
N LEU A 10 2.29 18.08 -12.91
CA LEU A 10 2.13 18.31 -11.47
C LEU A 10 2.81 17.28 -10.52
N CYS A 11 3.46 16.27 -11.05
CA CYS A 11 3.85 15.06 -10.31
C CYS A 11 4.89 15.23 -9.18
N CYS A 12 5.78 16.22 -9.23
CA CYS A 12 6.83 16.39 -8.20
C CYS A 12 6.54 17.49 -7.17
N CYS A 13 5.64 18.43 -7.50
CA CYS A 13 5.31 19.52 -6.59
C CYS A 13 4.29 19.08 -5.51
N LYS A 14 3.32 18.24 -5.87
CA LYS A 14 2.29 17.74 -4.95
C LYS A 14 2.84 16.88 -3.79
N LEU A 15 3.97 16.23 -3.96
CA LEU A 15 4.61 15.38 -2.92
C LEU A 15 5.05 16.16 -1.67
N LEU A 16 5.32 17.46 -1.80
CA LEU A 16 5.80 18.32 -0.72
C LEU A 16 4.68 19.17 -0.12
N ILE A 17 3.64 19.49 -0.88
CA ILE A 17 2.39 20.07 -0.40
C ILE A 17 1.78 19.16 0.68
N TYR A 18 1.88 17.86 0.49
CA TYR A 18 1.41 16.82 1.41
C TYR A 18 1.90 16.95 2.86
N PHE A 19 3.00 17.64 3.11
CA PHE A 19 3.57 17.81 4.45
C PHE A 19 3.43 19.23 5.01
N LEU A 20 2.97 20.20 4.23
CA LEU A 20 3.05 21.61 4.62
C LEU A 20 1.71 22.33 4.75
N ILE A 21 0.63 21.82 4.18
CA ILE A 21 -0.64 22.57 4.02
C ILE A 21 -1.80 21.98 4.83
N PHE A 22 -1.64 20.83 5.47
CA PHE A 22 -2.76 20.22 6.18
C PHE A 22 -2.90 20.78 7.63
N ASP A 23 -3.64 21.85 7.77
CA ASP A 23 -4.05 22.35 9.10
C ASP A 23 -5.01 21.38 9.81
N GLY A 24 -5.67 20.49 9.07
CA GLY A 24 -6.58 19.46 9.58
C GLY A 24 -5.92 18.14 9.99
N ILE A 25 -4.58 17.98 9.82
CA ILE A 25 -3.89 16.78 10.31
C ILE A 25 -3.51 16.98 11.77
N ASN A 26 -4.14 16.22 12.68
CA ASN A 26 -3.74 16.20 14.07
C ASN A 26 -2.23 15.91 14.19
N GLU A 27 -1.45 16.84 14.74
CA GLU A 27 -0.06 16.57 15.09
C GLU A 27 -0.04 15.42 16.11
N VAL A 28 0.84 14.47 15.87
CA VAL A 28 1.03 13.31 16.75
C VAL A 28 1.34 13.80 18.16
N CYS A 29 0.47 13.49 19.11
CA CYS A 29 0.70 13.82 20.52
C CYS A 29 2.02 13.22 21.00
N SER A 30 2.70 13.92 21.91
CA SER A 30 3.93 13.47 22.58
C SER A 30 3.68 12.12 23.24
N TYR A 31 4.26 11.06 22.70
CA TYR A 31 4.19 9.72 23.28
C TYR A 31 5.47 9.40 24.05
N GLU A 32 5.29 8.77 25.19
CA GLU A 32 6.37 8.20 26.00
C GLU A 32 7.14 7.12 25.22
N ASN A 33 8.38 6.85 25.60
CA ASN A 33 9.37 5.99 24.91
C ASN A 33 8.95 4.54 24.64
N ASP A 34 7.73 4.13 25.02
CA ASP A 34 7.25 2.74 24.94
C ASP A 34 6.52 2.38 23.63
N SER A 35 6.35 3.33 22.70
CA SER A 35 5.45 3.15 21.54
C SER A 35 6.01 2.27 20.43
N PHE A 36 7.34 2.18 20.26
CA PHE A 36 7.93 1.29 19.25
C PHE A 36 8.54 0.05 19.93
N LYS A 37 7.81 -1.06 19.90
CA LYS A 37 8.27 -2.33 20.47
C LYS A 37 8.67 -3.29 19.35
N TYR A 38 9.89 -3.80 19.44
CA TYR A 38 10.38 -4.87 18.57
C TYR A 38 9.48 -6.12 18.66
N SER A 39 8.95 -6.42 19.86
CA SER A 39 8.04 -7.54 20.10
C SER A 39 6.86 -7.56 19.14
N PHE A 40 6.31 -6.40 18.75
CA PHE A 40 5.18 -6.34 17.82
C PHE A 40 5.45 -7.04 16.49
N ILE A 41 6.69 -6.98 15.98
CA ILE A 41 7.05 -7.65 14.72
C ILE A 41 7.19 -9.15 14.98
N LYS A 42 7.90 -9.53 16.03
CA LYS A 42 8.12 -10.91 16.43
C LYS A 42 6.79 -11.61 16.71
N ASP A 43 5.96 -11.04 17.57
CA ASP A 43 4.65 -11.58 17.97
C ASP A 43 3.72 -11.75 16.74
N SER A 44 3.81 -10.83 15.77
CA SER A 44 3.01 -10.92 14.55
C SER A 44 3.41 -12.09 13.65
N ILE A 45 4.69 -12.45 13.64
CA ILE A 45 5.21 -13.60 12.89
C ILE A 45 4.86 -14.89 13.65
N GLU A 46 5.15 -14.94 14.95
CA GLU A 46 4.98 -16.12 15.77
C GLU A 46 3.51 -16.53 15.88
N SER A 47 2.58 -15.58 16.02
CA SER A 47 1.13 -15.85 16.08
C SER A 47 0.60 -16.62 14.86
N GLU A 48 1.14 -16.37 13.67
CA GLU A 48 0.75 -17.10 12.46
C GLU A 48 1.56 -18.41 12.28
N CYS A 49 2.74 -18.50 12.90
CA CYS A 49 3.56 -19.72 12.86
C CYS A 49 3.10 -20.80 13.85
N ILE A 50 2.52 -20.42 15.00
CA ILE A 50 2.00 -21.37 16.00
C ILE A 50 0.90 -22.24 15.38
N ASP A 51 -0.06 -21.63 14.70
CA ASP A 51 -1.17 -22.34 14.03
C ASP A 51 -0.92 -22.44 12.52
N PHE A 52 0.25 -22.96 12.17
CA PHE A 52 0.72 -22.99 10.78
C PHE A 52 -0.11 -23.89 9.86
N ARG A 53 -0.86 -24.86 10.40
CA ARG A 53 -1.67 -25.80 9.60
C ARG A 53 -2.67 -25.09 8.71
N LYS A 54 -3.25 -23.97 9.16
CA LYS A 54 -4.16 -23.14 8.35
C LYS A 54 -3.48 -22.44 7.16
N HIS A 55 -2.15 -22.45 7.13
CA HIS A 55 -1.34 -21.81 6.10
C HIS A 55 -0.60 -22.78 5.18
N VAL A 56 -0.89 -24.08 5.32
CA VAL A 56 -0.28 -25.11 4.48
C VAL A 56 -1.26 -25.47 3.34
N LEU A 57 -0.74 -25.54 2.12
CA LEU A 57 -1.53 -25.89 0.94
C LEU A 57 -1.61 -27.41 0.73
N ASN A 58 -0.76 -28.18 1.37
CA ASN A 58 -0.72 -29.64 1.32
C ASN A 58 -0.59 -30.18 2.73
N ASP A 59 -1.59 -30.90 3.22
CA ASP A 59 -1.68 -31.41 4.60
C ASP A 59 -0.49 -32.31 5.00
N SER A 60 0.17 -32.98 4.05
CA SER A 60 1.36 -33.76 4.29
C SER A 60 2.66 -32.96 4.45
N ALA A 61 2.62 -31.65 4.09
CA ALA A 61 3.79 -30.80 4.22
C ALA A 61 4.06 -30.39 5.68
N PHE A 62 5.32 -30.22 6.03
CA PHE A 62 5.75 -29.82 7.38
C PHE A 62 5.31 -30.76 8.50
N THR A 63 5.08 -32.04 8.19
CA THR A 63 4.72 -33.08 9.19
C THR A 63 5.92 -33.71 9.85
N ARG A 64 7.08 -33.68 9.20
CA ARG A 64 8.33 -34.26 9.69
C ARG A 64 9.23 -33.19 10.26
N ASN A 65 9.94 -33.50 11.34
CA ASN A 65 10.99 -32.63 11.88
C ASN A 65 12.18 -32.66 10.91
N ARG A 66 12.37 -31.55 10.17
CA ARG A 66 13.44 -31.35 9.20
C ARG A 66 14.32 -30.18 9.66
N ILE A 67 15.41 -29.92 8.93
CA ILE A 67 16.35 -28.80 9.18
C ILE A 67 15.60 -27.48 9.34
N TRP A 68 14.62 -27.20 8.47
CA TRP A 68 13.77 -26.02 8.55
C TRP A 68 12.30 -26.40 8.77
N GLY A 69 11.71 -25.84 9.80
CA GLY A 69 10.27 -25.86 10.04
C GLY A 69 9.53 -24.77 9.28
N PHE A 70 8.20 -24.74 9.37
CA PHE A 70 7.35 -23.75 8.72
C PHE A 70 7.78 -22.31 9.07
N GLY A 71 8.06 -22.02 10.34
CA GLY A 71 8.47 -20.69 10.82
C GLY A 71 9.76 -20.19 10.19
N ASP A 72 10.73 -21.09 9.92
CA ASP A 72 12.02 -20.74 9.32
C ASP A 72 11.83 -20.32 7.86
N TYR A 73 10.97 -21.06 7.12
CA TYR A 73 10.59 -20.66 5.76
C TYR A 73 9.91 -19.30 5.74
N VAL A 74 8.95 -19.04 6.65
CA VAL A 74 8.25 -17.76 6.73
C VAL A 74 9.24 -16.64 7.03
N LYS A 75 10.10 -16.79 8.04
CA LYS A 75 11.14 -15.80 8.37
C LYS A 75 12.09 -15.57 7.19
N HIS A 76 12.54 -16.64 6.54
CA HIS A 76 13.44 -16.54 5.38
C HIS A 76 12.81 -15.76 4.22
N ILE A 77 11.54 -16.02 3.89
CA ILE A 77 10.82 -15.33 2.81
C ILE A 77 10.57 -13.86 3.16
N LEU A 78 10.17 -13.56 4.41
CA LEU A 78 9.96 -12.20 4.89
C LEU A 78 11.21 -11.32 4.77
N PHE A 79 12.35 -11.86 5.14
CA PHE A 79 13.61 -11.11 5.21
C PHE A 79 14.55 -11.34 4.03
N ASN A 80 14.01 -11.83 2.94
CA ASN A 80 14.75 -11.98 1.69
C ASN A 80 15.42 -10.65 1.26
N GLN A 81 16.75 -10.66 1.25
CA GLN A 81 17.57 -9.49 0.92
C GLN A 81 17.62 -9.20 -0.59
N ARG A 82 16.79 -9.88 -1.39
CA ARG A 82 16.77 -9.74 -2.87
C ARG A 82 18.08 -10.19 -3.54
N LYS A 83 18.86 -11.03 -2.87
CA LYS A 83 20.01 -11.76 -3.41
C LYS A 83 19.57 -13.06 -4.09
N THR A 84 20.50 -13.88 -4.55
CA THR A 84 20.18 -15.24 -5.01
C THR A 84 19.61 -16.08 -3.85
N ILE A 85 18.82 -17.10 -4.17
CA ILE A 85 18.21 -17.97 -3.15
C ILE A 85 19.29 -18.58 -2.26
N GLN A 86 20.38 -19.10 -2.86
CA GLN A 86 21.45 -19.74 -2.09
C GLN A 86 22.14 -18.75 -1.14
N ASN A 87 22.51 -17.55 -1.62
CA ASN A 87 23.14 -16.53 -0.76
C ASN A 87 22.24 -16.08 0.40
N ASN A 88 20.91 -16.07 0.19
CA ASN A 88 19.96 -15.77 1.27
C ASN A 88 19.90 -16.93 2.27
N ILE A 89 19.92 -18.20 1.82
CA ILE A 89 19.95 -19.38 2.67
C ILE A 89 21.21 -19.39 3.50
N ASP A 90 22.37 -19.23 2.88
CA ASP A 90 23.67 -19.20 3.55
C ASP A 90 23.75 -18.09 4.61
N THR A 91 23.11 -16.95 4.32
CA THR A 91 22.98 -15.84 5.30
C THR A 91 22.08 -16.24 6.46
N HIS A 92 20.97 -16.94 6.22
CA HIS A 92 20.05 -17.41 7.26
C HIS A 92 20.72 -18.48 8.17
N LEU A 93 21.43 -19.43 7.58
CA LEU A 93 22.10 -20.50 8.30
C LEU A 93 23.15 -20.01 9.33
N LYS A 94 23.73 -18.82 9.11
CA LYS A 94 24.64 -18.19 10.08
C LYS A 94 24.00 -17.87 11.44
N TYR A 95 22.66 -17.84 11.50
CA TYR A 95 21.88 -17.53 12.71
C TYR A 95 21.11 -18.72 13.27
N VAL A 96 21.22 -19.89 12.64
CA VAL A 96 20.66 -21.16 13.15
C VAL A 96 21.69 -21.81 14.03
N GLU A 97 21.34 -22.08 15.31
CA GLU A 97 22.29 -22.52 16.34
C GLU A 97 22.79 -23.99 16.17
N ASP A 98 22.14 -24.81 15.35
CA ASP A 98 22.32 -26.28 15.36
C ASP A 98 23.24 -26.86 14.26
N GLY A 99 24.34 -26.20 13.93
CA GLY A 99 25.41 -26.83 13.14
C GLY A 99 25.03 -27.35 11.75
N VAL A 100 23.99 -26.77 11.14
CA VAL A 100 23.61 -27.09 9.76
C VAL A 100 24.48 -26.29 8.80
N ASP A 101 25.46 -26.96 8.22
CA ASP A 101 26.41 -26.32 7.32
C ASP A 101 25.85 -25.97 5.95
N SER A 102 24.77 -26.62 5.51
CA SER A 102 24.19 -26.34 4.19
C SER A 102 22.71 -26.69 4.09
N TYR A 103 21.98 -25.90 3.28
CA TYR A 103 20.62 -26.18 2.86
C TYR A 103 20.45 -25.82 1.39
N SER A 104 19.96 -26.75 0.56
CA SER A 104 19.94 -26.52 -0.88
C SER A 104 18.80 -25.61 -1.33
N LYS A 105 19.09 -24.74 -2.30
CA LYS A 105 18.05 -23.91 -2.97
C LYS A 105 16.92 -24.74 -3.58
N GLN A 106 17.21 -26.00 -3.98
CA GLN A 106 16.21 -26.89 -4.56
C GLN A 106 15.21 -27.34 -3.49
N SER A 107 15.71 -27.89 -2.36
CA SER A 107 14.86 -28.29 -1.23
C SER A 107 14.02 -27.10 -0.72
N PHE A 108 14.62 -25.92 -0.64
CA PHE A 108 13.88 -24.71 -0.29
C PHE A 108 12.75 -24.42 -1.28
N SER A 109 13.03 -24.46 -2.57
CA SER A 109 12.06 -24.13 -3.62
C SER A 109 10.92 -25.15 -3.69
N GLU A 110 11.20 -26.42 -3.47
CA GLU A 110 10.21 -27.51 -3.43
C GLU A 110 9.27 -27.41 -2.22
N GLN A 111 9.78 -27.01 -1.07
CA GLN A 111 8.98 -26.93 0.15
C GLN A 111 8.18 -25.62 0.23
N ARG A 112 8.74 -24.47 -0.21
CA ARG A 112 8.07 -23.19 -0.10
C ARG A 112 6.73 -23.13 -0.85
N ILE A 113 6.56 -23.92 -1.91
CA ILE A 113 5.30 -23.96 -2.67
C ILE A 113 4.11 -24.49 -1.88
N ASN A 114 4.37 -25.17 -0.75
CA ASN A 114 3.33 -25.66 0.16
C ASN A 114 2.85 -24.59 1.14
N ILE A 115 3.44 -23.39 1.15
CA ILE A 115 3.04 -22.29 2.04
C ILE A 115 2.06 -21.38 1.32
N ASN A 116 0.88 -21.19 1.91
CA ASN A 116 -0.12 -20.26 1.40
C ASN A 116 0.42 -18.82 1.46
N PRO A 117 0.48 -18.08 0.35
CA PRO A 117 0.96 -16.69 0.33
C PRO A 117 0.21 -15.74 1.26
N ASP A 118 -1.07 -16.02 1.57
CA ASP A 118 -1.88 -15.18 2.44
C ASP A 118 -1.34 -15.09 3.89
N VAL A 119 -0.47 -16.02 4.32
CA VAL A 119 0.19 -15.91 5.63
C VAL A 119 0.95 -14.59 5.78
N PHE A 120 1.64 -14.14 4.73
CA PHE A 120 2.40 -12.89 4.75
C PHE A 120 1.51 -11.66 4.89
N LYS A 121 0.32 -11.69 4.28
CA LYS A 121 -0.69 -10.64 4.45
C LYS A 121 -1.23 -10.63 5.87
N ARG A 122 -1.50 -11.80 6.46
CA ARG A 122 -1.97 -11.94 7.84
C ARG A 122 -0.94 -11.43 8.85
N ILE A 123 0.33 -11.78 8.67
CA ILE A 123 1.43 -11.26 9.51
C ILE A 123 1.46 -9.72 9.44
N SER A 124 1.35 -9.14 8.24
CA SER A 124 1.32 -7.68 8.08
C SER A 124 0.12 -7.04 8.78
N LEU A 125 -1.07 -7.65 8.71
CA LEU A 125 -2.26 -7.17 9.40
C LEU A 125 -2.15 -7.31 10.93
N ASN A 126 -1.59 -8.42 11.42
CA ASN A 126 -1.33 -8.61 12.85
C ASN A 126 -0.35 -7.56 13.37
N TYR A 127 0.67 -7.23 12.59
CA TYR A 127 1.58 -6.14 12.92
C TYR A 127 0.83 -4.81 13.06
N LEU A 128 -0.04 -4.46 12.11
CA LEU A 128 -0.84 -3.24 12.18
C LEU A 128 -1.82 -3.23 13.38
N ARG A 129 -2.31 -4.41 13.81
CA ARG A 129 -3.10 -4.53 15.06
C ARG A 129 -2.22 -4.35 16.30
N ASN A 130 -1.07 -4.99 16.34
CA ASN A 130 -0.16 -4.95 17.49
C ASN A 130 0.39 -3.54 17.76
N ILE A 131 0.60 -2.73 16.72
CA ILE A 131 0.95 -1.32 16.88
C ILE A 131 -0.28 -0.43 17.20
N GLY A 132 -1.47 -1.01 17.32
CA GLY A 132 -2.72 -0.28 17.63
C GLY A 132 -3.28 0.53 16.46
N TYR A 133 -2.82 0.30 15.22
CA TYR A 133 -3.35 0.98 14.04
C TYR A 133 -4.71 0.43 13.63
N LEU A 134 -4.86 -0.89 13.52
CA LEU A 134 -6.12 -1.55 13.21
C LEU A 134 -6.92 -1.84 14.48
N ASN A 135 -7.48 -0.81 15.08
CA ASN A 135 -8.46 -0.89 16.16
C ASN A 135 -9.81 -0.43 15.62
N ARG A 136 -10.84 -1.29 15.71
CA ARG A 136 -12.19 -1.01 15.19
C ARG A 136 -13.03 -0.12 16.10
N ASN A 137 -12.61 0.06 17.34
CA ASN A 137 -13.39 0.81 18.32
C ASN A 137 -12.96 2.27 18.44
N LYS A 138 -11.71 2.56 18.10
CA LYS A 138 -11.14 3.90 18.25
C LYS A 138 -9.90 4.08 17.39
N ILE A 139 -9.77 5.24 16.71
CA ILE A 139 -8.51 5.64 16.09
C ILE A 139 -7.49 5.96 17.19
N ASN A 140 -6.32 5.33 17.12
CA ASN A 140 -5.21 5.66 18.00
C ASN A 140 -4.65 7.03 17.61
N PRO A 141 -4.58 8.00 18.56
CA PRO A 141 -4.11 9.37 18.29
C PRO A 141 -2.66 9.48 17.80
N PHE A 142 -1.88 8.40 17.92
CA PHE A 142 -0.54 8.34 17.33
C PHE A 142 -0.56 8.43 15.80
N PHE A 143 -1.64 7.99 15.17
CA PHE A 143 -1.75 7.98 13.71
C PHE A 143 -2.47 9.22 13.20
N LYS A 144 -2.00 9.69 12.05
CA LYS A 144 -2.56 10.87 11.41
C LYS A 144 -3.96 10.61 10.89
N THR A 145 -4.83 11.59 11.08
CA THR A 145 -6.16 11.68 10.50
C THR A 145 -6.34 13.04 9.83
N PHE A 146 -7.29 13.15 8.93
CA PHE A 146 -7.74 14.39 8.32
C PHE A 146 -9.13 14.72 8.86
N TYR A 147 -9.23 15.71 9.73
CA TYR A 147 -10.47 16.05 10.46
C TYR A 147 -11.16 14.82 11.10
N GLY A 148 -10.38 13.91 11.70
CA GLY A 148 -10.87 12.67 12.32
C GLY A 148 -10.96 11.50 11.35
N PHE A 149 -10.90 11.68 10.04
CA PHE A 149 -11.00 10.63 9.05
C PHE A 149 -9.65 10.04 8.67
N ARG A 150 -9.63 8.74 8.41
CA ARG A 150 -8.56 8.05 7.69
C ARG A 150 -8.79 8.15 6.18
N LEU A 151 -7.75 8.39 5.42
CA LEU A 151 -7.80 8.53 3.97
C LEU A 151 -7.21 7.30 3.30
N PHE A 152 -8.03 6.52 2.61
CA PHE A 152 -7.63 5.32 1.90
C PHE A 152 -7.67 5.53 0.39
N ALA A 153 -6.52 5.53 -0.28
CA ALA A 153 -6.52 5.51 -1.74
C ALA A 153 -6.50 4.08 -2.25
N GLY A 154 -7.31 3.83 -3.26
CA GLY A 154 -7.32 2.59 -4.04
C GLY A 154 -6.80 2.84 -5.45
N ASP A 155 -5.85 2.03 -5.92
CA ASP A 155 -5.29 2.17 -7.27
C ASP A 155 -4.68 0.85 -7.74
N GLY A 156 -4.50 0.73 -9.06
CA GLY A 156 -3.79 -0.35 -9.71
C GLY A 156 -2.39 0.03 -10.15
N SER A 157 -1.51 -0.94 -10.18
CA SER A 157 -0.18 -0.78 -10.75
C SER A 157 0.24 -2.05 -11.46
N ARG A 158 0.94 -1.90 -12.58
CA ARG A 158 1.52 -3.04 -13.28
C ARG A 158 2.86 -3.40 -12.67
N PHE A 159 3.02 -4.68 -12.32
CA PHE A 159 4.29 -5.25 -11.90
C PHE A 159 4.83 -6.13 -13.02
N GLU A 160 6.07 -5.91 -13.39
CA GLU A 160 6.78 -6.73 -14.37
C GLU A 160 7.20 -8.04 -13.71
N LEU A 161 6.87 -9.17 -14.35
CA LEU A 161 7.18 -10.52 -13.87
C LEU A 161 8.32 -11.14 -14.69
N PRO A 162 8.98 -12.19 -14.15
CA PRO A 162 9.94 -12.98 -14.90
C PRO A 162 9.32 -13.50 -16.20
N ASN A 163 9.96 -13.30 -17.35
CA ASN A 163 9.45 -13.71 -18.65
C ASN A 163 9.65 -15.22 -18.86
N LYS A 164 8.81 -16.03 -18.25
CA LYS A 164 8.80 -17.49 -18.32
C LYS A 164 7.44 -18.02 -18.81
N LYS A 165 7.45 -19.23 -19.38
CA LYS A 165 6.20 -19.88 -19.85
C LYS A 165 5.16 -20.02 -18.72
N LEU A 166 5.61 -20.37 -17.49
CA LEU A 166 4.73 -20.51 -16.32
C LEU A 166 4.09 -19.18 -15.94
N THR A 167 4.87 -18.10 -15.81
CA THR A 167 4.33 -16.79 -15.47
C THR A 167 3.38 -16.26 -16.54
N LEU A 168 3.69 -16.53 -17.81
CA LEU A 168 2.80 -16.19 -18.91
C LEU A 168 1.48 -16.97 -18.88
N LYS A 169 1.51 -18.24 -18.51
CA LYS A 169 0.31 -19.09 -18.40
C LYS A 169 -0.59 -18.61 -17.28
N GLU A 170 -0.05 -18.33 -16.10
CA GLU A 170 -0.82 -18.00 -14.90
C GLU A 170 -1.30 -16.54 -14.86
N PHE A 171 -0.46 -15.61 -15.26
CA PHE A 171 -0.75 -14.17 -15.21
C PHE A 171 -1.09 -13.58 -16.59
N GLY A 172 -0.59 -14.19 -17.66
CA GLY A 172 -1.04 -14.14 -19.05
C GLY A 172 -1.25 -12.80 -19.72
N PHE A 173 -0.53 -11.76 -19.32
CA PHE A 173 -0.62 -10.46 -19.95
C PHE A 173 0.70 -10.12 -20.66
N LYS A 174 0.68 -10.13 -22.01
CA LYS A 174 1.74 -9.54 -22.84
C LYS A 174 1.24 -8.23 -23.43
N GLU A 175 1.96 -7.16 -23.20
CA GLU A 175 1.77 -5.95 -24.01
C GLU A 175 2.34 -6.19 -25.41
N ASN A 176 1.56 -5.81 -26.45
CA ASN A 176 1.89 -6.08 -27.84
C ASN A 176 3.24 -5.53 -28.31
N TYR A 177 3.82 -4.60 -27.58
CA TYR A 177 5.06 -3.91 -27.95
C TYR A 177 6.32 -4.32 -27.16
N ASP A 178 6.20 -4.91 -25.97
CA ASP A 178 7.34 -5.02 -25.05
C ASP A 178 7.82 -6.44 -24.73
N LYS A 179 7.20 -7.51 -25.22
CA LYS A 179 7.53 -8.92 -24.89
C LYS A 179 7.63 -9.21 -23.38
N LYS A 180 7.17 -8.30 -22.51
CA LYS A 180 7.24 -8.40 -21.05
C LYS A 180 5.96 -9.00 -20.49
N VAL A 181 6.10 -9.89 -19.49
CA VAL A 181 4.96 -10.40 -18.75
C VAL A 181 4.66 -9.42 -17.62
N ASN A 182 3.46 -8.89 -17.59
CA ASN A 182 2.99 -7.98 -16.55
C ASN A 182 1.82 -8.58 -15.80
N VAL A 183 1.68 -8.22 -14.52
CA VAL A 183 0.53 -8.52 -13.69
C VAL A 183 -0.06 -7.22 -13.14
N ILE A 184 -1.38 -7.18 -13.04
CA ILE A 184 -2.06 -6.08 -12.37
C ILE A 184 -1.97 -6.34 -10.86
N PHE A 185 -1.42 -5.38 -10.14
CA PHE A 185 -1.47 -5.30 -8.69
C PHE A 185 -2.49 -4.22 -8.31
N SER A 186 -3.43 -4.52 -7.45
CA SER A 186 -4.39 -3.55 -6.89
C SER A 186 -4.18 -3.46 -5.39
N GLY A 187 -4.03 -2.25 -4.87
CA GLY A 187 -3.80 -2.01 -3.45
C GLY A 187 -4.73 -0.96 -2.86
N VAL A 188 -4.94 -1.05 -1.55
CA VAL A 188 -5.57 -0.03 -0.72
C VAL A 188 -4.56 0.42 0.33
N VAL A 189 -4.29 1.71 0.36
CA VAL A 189 -3.24 2.33 1.19
C VAL A 189 -3.84 3.47 2.00
N ASP A 190 -3.58 3.50 3.32
CA ASP A 190 -3.76 4.72 4.10
C ASP A 190 -2.71 5.74 3.67
N VAL A 191 -3.12 6.78 2.99
CA VAL A 191 -2.21 7.75 2.39
C VAL A 191 -1.62 8.76 3.37
N LEU A 192 -2.20 8.94 4.55
CA LEU A 192 -1.67 9.81 5.61
C LEU A 192 -0.55 9.13 6.39
N ASN A 193 -0.69 7.82 6.66
CA ASN A 193 0.27 7.02 7.40
C ASN A 193 1.12 6.11 6.49
N ASN A 194 0.78 6.02 5.21
CA ASN A 194 1.42 5.21 4.17
C ASN A 194 1.35 3.69 4.44
N PHE A 195 0.35 3.20 5.19
CA PHE A 195 0.20 1.76 5.42
C PHE A 195 -0.54 1.06 4.29
N ILE A 196 -0.02 -0.07 3.83
CA ILE A 196 -0.74 -0.99 2.95
C ILE A 196 -1.73 -1.78 3.81
N ILE A 197 -3.03 -1.60 3.53
CA ILE A 197 -4.11 -2.29 4.23
C ILE A 197 -4.42 -3.63 3.56
N ASP A 198 -4.53 -3.63 2.23
CA ASP A 198 -4.65 -4.84 1.43
C ASP A 198 -4.00 -4.64 0.06
N GLY A 199 -3.61 -5.74 -0.56
CA GLY A 199 -3.10 -5.76 -1.91
C GLY A 199 -3.33 -7.12 -2.55
N LEU A 200 -3.71 -7.13 -3.83
CA LEU A 200 -4.04 -8.32 -4.60
C LEU A 200 -3.35 -8.29 -5.95
N ILE A 201 -2.97 -9.47 -6.41
CA ILE A 201 -2.44 -9.68 -7.75
C ILE A 201 -3.54 -10.29 -8.61
N GLY A 202 -3.76 -9.72 -9.79
CA GLY A 202 -4.70 -10.22 -10.76
C GLY A 202 -4.15 -11.41 -11.51
N ARG A 203 -4.89 -12.53 -11.53
CA ARG A 203 -4.66 -13.62 -12.48
C ARG A 203 -5.11 -13.19 -13.87
N ARG A 204 -4.73 -13.97 -14.87
CA ARG A 204 -5.15 -13.77 -16.27
C ARG A 204 -6.67 -13.53 -16.36
N GLY A 205 -7.06 -12.46 -17.06
CA GLY A 205 -8.47 -12.11 -17.26
C GLY A 205 -9.15 -11.37 -16.10
N VAL A 206 -8.45 -11.18 -14.96
CA VAL A 206 -8.99 -10.42 -13.83
C VAL A 206 -8.60 -8.95 -13.98
N GLY A 207 -9.59 -8.09 -14.20
CA GLY A 207 -9.40 -6.65 -14.35
C GLY A 207 -9.24 -5.93 -13.01
N GLU A 208 -8.72 -4.71 -13.09
CA GLU A 208 -8.43 -3.83 -11.95
C GLU A 208 -9.67 -3.55 -11.09
N HIS A 209 -10.81 -3.27 -11.73
CA HIS A 209 -12.09 -3.07 -11.01
C HIS A 209 -12.50 -4.30 -10.18
N THR A 210 -12.30 -5.51 -10.69
CA THR A 210 -12.61 -6.72 -9.92
C THR A 210 -11.71 -6.85 -8.70
N LEU A 211 -10.44 -6.47 -8.82
CA LEU A 211 -9.49 -6.53 -7.71
C LEU A 211 -9.83 -5.51 -6.63
N ILE A 212 -10.16 -4.26 -7.01
CA ILE A 212 -10.50 -3.24 -6.02
C ILE A 212 -11.76 -3.60 -5.23
N HIS A 213 -12.78 -4.19 -5.86
CA HIS A 213 -13.95 -4.69 -5.14
C HIS A 213 -13.59 -5.77 -4.11
N ARG A 214 -12.65 -6.67 -4.43
CA ARG A 214 -12.15 -7.69 -3.48
C ARG A 214 -11.33 -7.06 -2.35
N ASN A 215 -10.52 -6.04 -2.64
CA ASN A 215 -9.78 -5.31 -1.62
C ASN A 215 -10.74 -4.61 -0.64
N LEU A 216 -11.79 -3.94 -1.14
CA LEU A 216 -12.79 -3.29 -0.29
C LEU A 216 -13.51 -4.26 0.63
N GLU A 217 -13.88 -5.45 0.14
CA GLU A 217 -14.51 -6.49 0.97
C GLU A 217 -13.63 -6.91 2.15
N LYS A 218 -12.30 -6.97 1.95
CA LYS A 218 -11.35 -7.22 3.04
C LYS A 218 -11.22 -6.02 3.97
N CYS A 219 -11.10 -4.81 3.41
CA CYS A 219 -10.96 -3.57 4.18
C CYS A 219 -12.15 -3.33 5.11
N ARG A 220 -13.38 -3.63 4.68
CA ARG A 220 -14.60 -3.51 5.48
C ARG A 220 -14.48 -4.14 6.88
N ARG A 221 -13.72 -5.22 7.01
CA ARG A 221 -13.53 -5.95 8.27
C ARG A 221 -12.37 -5.42 9.12
N LEU A 222 -11.59 -4.48 8.60
CA LEU A 222 -10.32 -4.04 9.19
C LEU A 222 -10.37 -2.60 9.70
N ILE A 223 -11.19 -1.76 9.10
CA ILE A 223 -11.26 -0.31 9.36
C ILE A 223 -12.48 0.05 10.21
N ILE A 224 -12.54 1.31 10.66
CA ILE A 224 -13.73 1.95 11.22
C ILE A 224 -14.44 2.61 10.04
N PRO A 225 -15.60 2.08 9.60
CA PRO A 225 -16.21 2.53 8.36
C PRO A 225 -16.58 4.02 8.37
N GLU A 226 -17.22 4.50 9.44
CA GLU A 226 -17.74 5.85 9.59
C GLU A 226 -16.64 6.92 9.68
N GLU A 227 -15.40 6.50 9.96
CA GLU A 227 -14.21 7.35 10.03
C GLU A 227 -13.27 7.12 8.83
N SER A 228 -13.81 6.64 7.69
CA SER A 228 -13.01 6.23 6.53
C SER A 228 -13.51 6.88 5.25
N ILE A 229 -12.58 7.52 4.52
CA ILE A 229 -12.83 8.08 3.20
C ILE A 229 -11.97 7.32 2.18
N PHE A 230 -12.61 6.76 1.16
CA PHE A 230 -11.94 6.09 0.04
C PHE A 230 -11.76 7.05 -1.14
N ILE A 231 -10.56 7.12 -1.68
CA ILE A 231 -10.19 8.07 -2.73
C ILE A 231 -9.79 7.29 -3.99
N PHE A 232 -10.41 7.63 -5.12
CA PHE A 232 -10.12 6.98 -6.40
C PHE A 232 -9.95 7.99 -7.53
N ASP A 233 -9.17 7.58 -8.52
CA ASP A 233 -9.02 8.35 -9.74
C ASP A 233 -10.23 8.13 -10.68
N ARG A 234 -10.30 8.94 -11.76
CA ARG A 234 -11.35 8.88 -12.78
C ARG A 234 -11.52 7.51 -13.47
N GLY A 235 -10.52 6.64 -13.38
CA GLY A 235 -10.57 5.28 -13.90
C GLY A 235 -11.57 4.38 -13.16
N TYR A 236 -11.84 4.72 -11.92
CA TYR A 236 -12.73 3.97 -11.03
C TYR A 236 -14.16 4.49 -10.95
N THR A 237 -14.54 5.46 -11.78
CA THR A 237 -15.92 5.95 -11.80
C THR A 237 -16.89 4.82 -12.13
N SER A 238 -17.58 4.32 -11.11
CA SER A 238 -18.52 3.19 -11.21
C SER A 238 -19.58 3.33 -10.14
N ILE A 239 -20.85 3.24 -10.58
CA ILE A 239 -21.99 3.30 -9.65
C ILE A 239 -21.95 2.12 -8.64
N GLU A 240 -21.53 0.94 -9.07
CA GLU A 240 -21.36 -0.22 -8.18
C GLU A 240 -20.31 0.03 -7.10
N LEU A 241 -19.19 0.71 -7.43
CA LEU A 241 -18.14 1.04 -6.47
C LEU A 241 -18.66 2.03 -5.42
N MET A 242 -19.35 3.08 -5.85
CA MET A 242 -19.94 4.09 -4.96
C MET A 242 -20.95 3.46 -4.00
N VAL A 243 -21.88 2.67 -4.52
CA VAL A 243 -22.88 1.96 -3.71
C VAL A 243 -22.23 0.99 -2.73
N ARG A 244 -21.18 0.26 -3.14
CA ARG A 244 -20.46 -0.64 -2.24
C ARG A 244 -19.83 0.09 -1.06
N ILE A 245 -19.28 1.27 -1.27
CA ILE A 245 -18.67 2.08 -0.19
C ILE A 245 -19.76 2.63 0.72
N ILE A 246 -20.88 3.09 0.17
CA ILE A 246 -22.06 3.50 0.96
C ILE A 246 -22.56 2.35 1.83
N GLU A 247 -22.67 1.15 1.26
CA GLU A 247 -23.06 -0.07 2.00
C GLU A 247 -22.06 -0.50 3.08
N MET A 248 -20.84 -0.03 2.98
CA MET A 248 -19.83 -0.18 4.03
C MET A 248 -19.97 0.87 5.14
N HIS A 249 -20.92 1.80 5.04
CA HIS A 249 -21.04 2.98 5.91
C HIS A 249 -19.79 3.88 5.86
N SER A 250 -19.12 3.94 4.72
CA SER A 250 -17.92 4.74 4.50
C SER A 250 -18.17 5.85 3.49
N TYR A 251 -17.22 6.75 3.40
CA TYR A 251 -17.26 7.85 2.46
C TYR A 251 -16.31 7.60 1.29
N PHE A 252 -16.57 8.29 0.18
CA PHE A 252 -15.67 8.27 -0.97
C PHE A 252 -15.49 9.67 -1.58
N VAL A 253 -14.36 9.85 -2.26
CA VAL A 253 -14.10 10.97 -3.16
C VAL A 253 -13.52 10.40 -4.46
N ILE A 254 -14.24 10.57 -5.57
CA ILE A 254 -13.85 10.04 -6.88
C ILE A 254 -13.81 11.18 -7.88
N ARG A 255 -12.72 11.27 -8.65
CA ARG A 255 -12.67 12.19 -9.80
C ARG A 255 -13.54 11.67 -10.94
N LEU A 256 -14.38 12.52 -11.51
CA LEU A 256 -15.19 12.18 -12.67
C LEU A 256 -14.42 12.35 -13.98
N ARG A 257 -14.80 11.56 -14.98
CA ARG A 257 -14.43 11.83 -16.37
C ARG A 257 -15.30 12.95 -16.93
N LYS A 258 -14.81 13.61 -17.97
CA LYS A 258 -15.56 14.68 -18.65
C LYS A 258 -16.88 14.19 -19.27
N ASP A 259 -16.91 12.90 -19.65
CA ASP A 259 -18.02 12.21 -20.33
C ASP A 259 -18.95 11.44 -19.39
N THR A 260 -18.86 11.64 -18.07
CA THR A 260 -19.71 10.96 -17.09
C THR A 260 -20.61 11.95 -16.35
N TYR A 261 -21.85 11.54 -16.10
CA TYR A 261 -22.88 12.34 -15.39
C TYR A 261 -23.08 13.74 -16.03
N ILE A 262 -23.07 13.81 -17.38
CA ILE A 262 -23.15 15.07 -18.11
C ILE A 262 -24.49 15.77 -17.82
N GLY A 263 -25.62 15.06 -17.92
CA GLY A 263 -26.96 15.63 -17.67
C GLY A 263 -27.08 16.16 -16.25
N GLU A 264 -26.63 15.42 -15.26
CA GLU A 264 -26.66 15.88 -13.86
C GLU A 264 -25.75 17.10 -13.64
N ARG A 265 -24.59 17.14 -14.29
CA ARG A 265 -23.64 18.26 -14.18
C ARG A 265 -24.12 19.52 -14.90
N GLU A 266 -24.82 19.39 -16.02
CA GLU A 266 -25.40 20.51 -16.76
C GLU A 266 -26.61 21.15 -16.04
N CYS A 267 -27.28 20.37 -15.18
CA CYS A 267 -28.36 20.86 -14.33
C CYS A 267 -27.90 21.58 -13.07
N MET A 268 -26.60 21.53 -12.74
CA MET A 268 -26.06 22.21 -11.55
C MET A 268 -26.10 23.70 -11.69
N THR A 269 -26.56 24.36 -10.63
CA THR A 269 -26.65 25.83 -10.53
C THR A 269 -25.46 26.45 -9.80
N SER A 270 -24.67 25.60 -9.10
CA SER A 270 -23.47 26.02 -8.40
C SER A 270 -22.33 24.98 -8.59
N ASP A 271 -21.12 25.37 -8.24
CA ASP A 271 -19.94 24.49 -8.32
C ASP A 271 -19.92 23.37 -7.26
N ASP A 272 -20.82 23.37 -6.31
CA ASP A 272 -20.89 22.43 -5.20
C ASP A 272 -22.36 22.17 -4.87
N GLU A 273 -22.89 21.05 -5.36
CA GLU A 273 -24.31 20.76 -5.28
C GLU A 273 -24.59 19.26 -5.08
N ILE A 274 -25.66 18.95 -4.34
CA ILE A 274 -26.17 17.58 -4.24
C ILE A 274 -27.08 17.33 -5.44
N VAL A 275 -26.70 16.37 -6.26
CA VAL A 275 -27.44 15.97 -7.45
C VAL A 275 -28.10 14.62 -7.27
N GLN A 276 -29.27 14.45 -7.86
CA GLN A 276 -29.97 13.19 -7.88
C GLN A 276 -29.55 12.36 -9.09
N ILE A 277 -28.88 11.24 -8.83
CA ILE A 277 -28.46 10.30 -9.86
C ILE A 277 -29.47 9.19 -9.99
N GLU A 278 -30.25 9.20 -11.06
CA GLU A 278 -31.26 8.19 -11.31
C GLU A 278 -30.62 6.83 -11.63
N LEU A 279 -31.15 5.77 -11.04
CA LEU A 279 -30.75 4.38 -11.30
C LEU A 279 -31.63 3.80 -12.41
N ASP A 280 -31.46 4.27 -13.64
CA ASP A 280 -32.12 3.73 -14.82
C ASP A 280 -31.68 2.29 -15.13
N LYS A 281 -32.30 1.67 -16.12
CA LYS A 281 -31.98 0.30 -16.55
C LYS A 281 -30.51 0.16 -16.98
N MET A 282 -29.94 1.18 -17.60
CA MET A 282 -28.56 1.15 -18.10
C MET A 282 -27.55 1.19 -16.94
N ARG A 283 -27.77 2.03 -15.93
CA ARG A 283 -26.94 2.10 -14.72
C ARG A 283 -27.10 0.86 -13.87
N ARG A 284 -28.32 0.29 -13.74
CA ARG A 284 -28.55 -0.99 -13.02
C ARG A 284 -27.82 -2.17 -13.66
N ASN A 285 -27.68 -2.18 -14.98
CA ASN A 285 -26.94 -3.22 -15.69
C ASN A 285 -25.42 -3.17 -15.46
N GLN A 286 -24.88 -2.08 -14.91
CA GLN A 286 -23.47 -1.98 -14.53
C GLN A 286 -23.13 -2.79 -13.27
N PHE A 287 -24.13 -3.11 -12.44
CA PHE A 287 -23.91 -3.94 -11.25
C PHE A 287 -23.57 -5.38 -11.61
N LYS A 288 -22.37 -5.81 -11.24
CA LYS A 288 -21.90 -7.21 -11.38
C LYS A 288 -22.27 -8.04 -10.16
N SER A 289 -22.40 -7.41 -8.98
CA SER A 289 -22.85 -8.08 -7.76
C SER A 289 -24.36 -8.29 -7.78
N ASN A 290 -24.82 -9.53 -7.79
CA ASN A 290 -26.26 -9.87 -7.72
C ASN A 290 -26.90 -9.30 -6.44
N TYR A 291 -26.19 -9.32 -5.32
CA TYR A 291 -26.66 -8.74 -4.06
C TYR A 291 -26.94 -7.25 -4.21
N LEU A 292 -25.96 -6.47 -4.69
CA LEU A 292 -26.15 -5.02 -4.87
C LEU A 292 -27.20 -4.72 -5.93
N LYS A 293 -27.26 -5.51 -7.01
CA LYS A 293 -28.28 -5.33 -8.05
C LYS A 293 -29.70 -5.53 -7.50
N GLN A 294 -29.94 -6.55 -6.70
CA GLN A 294 -31.24 -6.80 -6.07
C GLN A 294 -31.59 -5.66 -5.09
N LYS A 295 -30.64 -5.23 -4.26
CA LYS A 295 -30.85 -4.13 -3.32
C LYS A 295 -31.15 -2.81 -4.01
N MET A 296 -30.46 -2.50 -5.10
CA MET A 296 -30.64 -1.26 -5.86
C MET A 296 -31.88 -1.29 -6.79
N ASN A 297 -32.54 -2.42 -6.98
CA ASN A 297 -33.79 -2.47 -7.71
C ASN A 297 -34.96 -1.75 -7.01
N ILE A 298 -34.86 -1.59 -5.70
CA ILE A 298 -35.89 -0.94 -4.87
C ILE A 298 -35.67 0.58 -4.80
N ILE A 299 -34.45 1.04 -5.09
CA ILE A 299 -34.06 2.45 -4.98
C ILE A 299 -34.09 3.08 -6.38
N SER A 300 -34.80 4.19 -6.55
CA SER A 300 -34.91 4.88 -7.83
C SER A 300 -33.70 5.76 -8.16
N SER A 301 -33.09 6.37 -7.15
CA SER A 301 -31.98 7.31 -7.32
C SER A 301 -31.05 7.33 -6.12
N LEU A 302 -29.87 7.93 -6.31
CA LEU A 302 -28.89 8.22 -5.27
C LEU A 302 -28.65 9.74 -5.23
N ASN A 303 -28.69 10.33 -4.04
CA ASN A 303 -28.27 11.71 -3.83
C ASN A 303 -26.78 11.75 -3.57
N LEU A 304 -26.00 12.30 -4.50
CA LEU A 304 -24.55 12.42 -4.40
C LEU A 304 -24.14 13.87 -4.62
N ARG A 305 -23.11 14.30 -3.95
CA ARG A 305 -22.55 15.65 -4.09
C ARG A 305 -21.53 15.67 -5.22
N ILE A 306 -21.68 16.61 -6.15
CA ILE A 306 -20.72 16.90 -7.22
C ILE A 306 -20.10 18.26 -6.93
N VAL A 307 -18.76 18.31 -7.03
CA VAL A 307 -17.98 19.52 -6.76
C VAL A 307 -17.05 19.80 -7.93
N ASN A 308 -17.13 21.00 -8.50
CA ASN A 308 -16.23 21.50 -9.54
C ASN A 308 -15.13 22.36 -8.89
N ILE A 309 -13.88 21.97 -9.10
CA ILE A 309 -12.69 22.64 -8.57
C ILE A 309 -11.92 23.23 -9.74
N GLU A 310 -11.74 24.54 -9.75
CA GLU A 310 -10.89 25.19 -10.73
C GLU A 310 -9.41 25.08 -10.31
N LEU A 311 -8.62 24.41 -11.15
CA LEU A 311 -7.18 24.25 -10.91
C LEU A 311 -6.42 25.52 -11.33
N GLU A 312 -5.22 25.74 -10.76
CA GLU A 312 -4.33 26.86 -11.17
C GLU A 312 -4.06 26.92 -12.69
N THR A 313 -4.34 25.84 -13.40
CA THR A 313 -4.17 25.72 -14.86
C THR A 313 -5.40 26.21 -15.65
N GLY A 314 -6.50 26.62 -14.97
CA GLY A 314 -7.79 26.93 -15.57
C GLY A 314 -8.59 25.67 -15.99
N GLU A 315 -8.09 24.46 -15.71
CA GLU A 315 -8.88 23.23 -15.94
C GLU A 315 -9.82 22.98 -14.77
N ILE A 316 -11.06 22.55 -15.07
CA ILE A 316 -12.03 22.15 -14.04
C ILE A 316 -11.83 20.66 -13.73
N GLU A 317 -11.57 20.37 -12.47
CA GLU A 317 -11.57 19.03 -11.89
C GLU A 317 -12.91 18.79 -11.18
N THR A 318 -13.66 17.80 -11.63
CA THR A 318 -14.97 17.46 -11.04
C THR A 318 -14.81 16.25 -10.13
N LEU A 319 -15.24 16.39 -8.89
CA LEU A 319 -15.28 15.32 -7.89
C LEU A 319 -16.72 14.90 -7.60
N ILE A 320 -16.94 13.61 -7.30
CA ILE A 320 -18.21 13.08 -6.80
C ILE A 320 -17.97 12.40 -5.45
N THR A 321 -18.90 12.63 -4.51
CA THR A 321 -18.77 12.14 -3.13
C THR A 321 -20.14 11.93 -2.48
N ASN A 322 -20.16 11.11 -1.39
CA ASN A 322 -21.29 11.04 -0.46
C ASN A 322 -21.02 11.80 0.85
N LEU A 323 -19.94 12.59 0.92
CA LEU A 323 -19.66 13.46 2.08
C LEU A 323 -20.59 14.65 2.09
N PRO A 324 -21.33 14.92 3.19
CA PRO A 324 -22.16 16.11 3.32
C PRO A 324 -21.32 17.40 3.27
N GLN A 325 -21.95 18.51 2.84
CA GLN A 325 -21.31 19.83 2.78
C GLN A 325 -20.88 20.32 4.17
N GLU A 326 -21.69 20.01 5.18
CA GLU A 326 -21.44 20.39 6.57
C GLU A 326 -20.26 19.63 7.17
N THR A 327 -19.94 18.45 6.64
CA THR A 327 -18.81 17.63 7.11
C THR A 327 -17.48 18.07 6.51
N MET A 328 -17.48 18.39 5.20
CA MET A 328 -16.26 18.74 4.45
C MET A 328 -16.55 19.86 3.46
N SER A 329 -15.77 20.95 3.50
CA SER A 329 -15.87 22.03 2.53
C SER A 329 -15.33 21.62 1.16
N LYS A 330 -15.54 22.44 0.13
CA LYS A 330 -15.01 22.27 -1.23
C LYS A 330 -13.47 22.19 -1.21
N GLU A 331 -12.83 23.09 -0.48
CA GLU A 331 -11.36 23.16 -0.36
C GLU A 331 -10.81 21.91 0.34
N GLN A 332 -11.49 21.43 1.37
CA GLN A 332 -11.11 20.18 2.06
C GLN A 332 -11.25 18.96 1.15
N LEU A 333 -12.25 18.92 0.26
CA LEU A 333 -12.37 17.85 -0.74
C LEU A 333 -11.23 17.87 -1.76
N GLU A 334 -10.76 19.06 -2.17
CA GLU A 334 -9.56 19.20 -3.00
C GLU A 334 -8.34 18.62 -2.31
N GLU A 335 -8.12 18.97 -1.03
CA GLU A 335 -7.02 18.43 -0.24
C GLU A 335 -7.11 16.90 -0.10
N ILE A 336 -8.30 16.36 0.18
CA ILE A 336 -8.53 14.91 0.24
C ILE A 336 -8.16 14.26 -1.09
N TYR A 337 -8.60 14.83 -2.22
CA TYR A 337 -8.31 14.24 -3.51
C TYR A 337 -6.81 14.34 -3.88
N ASP A 338 -6.16 15.41 -3.54
CA ASP A 338 -4.71 15.55 -3.69
C ASP A 338 -3.94 14.49 -2.88
N ALA A 339 -4.46 14.11 -1.72
CA ALA A 339 -3.91 13.05 -0.89
C ALA A 339 -3.82 11.70 -1.63
N ARG A 340 -4.66 11.44 -2.63
CA ARG A 340 -4.63 10.25 -3.48
C ARG A 340 -3.24 9.95 -4.03
N TRP A 341 -2.46 10.98 -4.33
CA TRP A 341 -1.09 10.81 -4.86
C TRP A 341 -0.18 9.97 -3.95
N GLY A 342 -0.51 9.84 -2.68
CA GLY A 342 0.23 9.03 -1.71
C GLY A 342 0.34 7.56 -2.13
N ILE A 343 -0.66 6.98 -2.83
CA ILE A 343 -0.58 5.59 -3.29
C ILE A 343 0.46 5.42 -4.41
N GLU A 344 0.59 6.39 -5.31
CA GLU A 344 1.61 6.36 -6.37
C GLU A 344 3.03 6.44 -5.75
N CYS A 345 3.19 7.21 -4.68
CA CYS A 345 4.44 7.28 -3.91
C CYS A 345 4.74 5.96 -3.21
N THR A 346 3.72 5.29 -2.68
CA THR A 346 3.85 3.94 -2.12
C THR A 346 4.35 2.97 -3.18
N TYR A 347 3.73 2.92 -4.35
CA TYR A 347 4.18 2.05 -5.44
C TYR A 347 5.60 2.36 -5.92
N LYS A 348 5.96 3.63 -5.99
CA LYS A 348 7.34 4.04 -6.30
C LYS A 348 8.32 3.52 -5.26
N THR A 349 7.99 3.60 -3.97
CA THR A 349 8.85 3.08 -2.89
C THR A 349 8.97 1.57 -2.96
N LEU A 350 7.87 0.85 -3.17
CA LEU A 350 7.86 -0.61 -3.35
C LEU A 350 8.74 -1.04 -4.54
N LYS A 351 8.59 -0.39 -5.70
CA LYS A 351 9.33 -0.74 -6.91
C LYS A 351 10.80 -0.37 -6.83
N GLN A 352 11.12 0.86 -6.42
CA GLN A 352 12.48 1.39 -6.50
C GLN A 352 13.32 1.08 -5.27
N ARG A 353 12.77 1.23 -4.04
CA ARG A 353 13.55 1.07 -2.81
C ARG A 353 13.48 -0.34 -2.24
N LEU A 354 12.29 -0.93 -2.22
CA LEU A 354 12.10 -2.30 -1.75
C LEU A 354 12.27 -3.35 -2.83
N GLN A 355 12.38 -2.92 -4.09
CA GLN A 355 12.64 -3.80 -5.24
C GLN A 355 11.64 -4.97 -5.32
N ILE A 356 10.34 -4.66 -5.13
CA ILE A 356 9.26 -5.67 -5.06
C ILE A 356 9.20 -6.55 -6.33
N GLN A 357 9.73 -6.09 -7.45
CA GLN A 357 9.80 -6.82 -8.72
C GLN A 357 11.05 -7.71 -8.87
N ASN A 358 11.92 -7.79 -7.86
CA ASN A 358 13.05 -8.73 -7.83
C ASN A 358 12.62 -10.02 -7.14
N TYR A 359 12.05 -10.95 -7.91
CA TYR A 359 11.50 -12.19 -7.40
C TYR A 359 12.56 -13.25 -7.11
N THR A 360 12.35 -14.04 -6.05
CA THR A 360 13.15 -15.22 -5.75
C THR A 360 12.58 -16.48 -6.40
N ALA A 361 11.33 -16.44 -6.83
CA ALA A 361 10.60 -17.55 -7.41
C ALA A 361 10.09 -17.25 -8.82
N GLN A 362 9.73 -18.31 -9.53
CA GLN A 362 9.14 -18.26 -10.87
C GLN A 362 7.73 -18.85 -10.93
N THR A 363 7.28 -19.49 -9.83
CA THR A 363 5.92 -20.04 -9.68
C THR A 363 4.95 -18.96 -9.21
N GLU A 364 3.65 -19.13 -9.50
CA GLU A 364 2.61 -18.21 -9.01
C GLU A 364 2.66 -18.01 -7.49
N ILE A 365 2.67 -19.14 -6.75
CA ILE A 365 2.71 -19.13 -5.28
C ILE A 365 3.95 -18.38 -4.78
N GLY A 366 5.13 -18.69 -5.31
CA GLY A 366 6.35 -18.05 -4.89
C GLY A 366 6.43 -16.56 -5.24
N ILE A 367 5.88 -16.12 -6.38
CA ILE A 367 5.77 -14.70 -6.75
C ILE A 367 4.82 -13.98 -5.78
N GLN A 368 3.67 -14.58 -5.45
CA GLN A 368 2.75 -14.02 -4.47
C GLN A 368 3.40 -13.90 -3.08
N GLN A 369 4.15 -14.92 -2.66
CA GLN A 369 4.93 -14.88 -1.41
C GLN A 369 5.93 -13.72 -1.40
N ASP A 370 6.70 -13.56 -2.48
CA ASP A 370 7.69 -12.49 -2.62
C ASP A 370 7.04 -11.08 -2.61
N ILE A 371 5.85 -10.93 -3.15
CA ILE A 371 5.10 -9.66 -3.14
C ILE A 371 4.50 -9.41 -1.75
N TYR A 372 3.77 -10.36 -1.20
CA TYR A 372 3.05 -10.15 0.07
C TYR A 372 3.98 -10.04 1.27
N SER A 373 5.13 -10.73 1.26
CA SER A 373 6.17 -10.57 2.30
C SER A 373 6.69 -9.13 2.37
N THR A 374 6.69 -8.42 1.24
CA THR A 374 7.14 -7.02 1.19
C THR A 374 6.20 -6.08 1.94
N PHE A 375 4.91 -6.43 2.13
CA PHE A 375 3.93 -5.58 2.82
C PHE A 375 4.29 -5.40 4.29
N LEU A 376 4.69 -6.46 4.99
CA LEU A 376 5.15 -6.33 6.38
C LEU A 376 6.33 -5.37 6.47
N ILE A 377 7.36 -5.61 5.66
CA ILE A 377 8.58 -4.78 5.69
C ILE A 377 8.26 -3.32 5.35
N TYR A 378 7.36 -3.09 4.40
CA TYR A 378 6.91 -1.74 4.07
C TYR A 378 6.15 -1.08 5.23
N ASN A 379 5.22 -1.80 5.88
CA ASN A 379 4.46 -1.28 7.01
C ASN A 379 5.36 -1.03 8.23
N VAL A 380 6.33 -1.90 8.49
CA VAL A 380 7.36 -1.67 9.52
C VAL A 380 8.20 -0.43 9.19
N PHE A 381 8.59 -0.24 7.91
CA PHE A 381 9.30 0.95 7.47
C PHE A 381 8.46 2.23 7.71
N CYS A 382 7.18 2.23 7.36
CA CYS A 382 6.31 3.37 7.54
C CYS A 382 6.12 3.75 9.01
N TYR A 383 5.88 2.75 9.87
CA TYR A 383 5.76 2.99 11.31
C TYR A 383 7.08 3.47 11.93
N SER A 384 8.21 2.85 11.57
CA SER A 384 9.54 3.29 12.01
C SER A 384 9.83 4.73 11.58
N ARG A 385 9.42 5.10 10.37
CA ARG A 385 9.56 6.46 9.84
C ARG A 385 8.75 7.46 10.65
N LEU A 386 7.48 7.15 10.96
CA LEU A 386 6.63 8.00 11.81
C LEU A 386 7.30 8.23 13.18
N TYR A 387 7.71 7.16 13.83
CA TYR A 387 8.36 7.21 15.14
C TYR A 387 9.66 8.00 15.14
N LEU A 388 10.56 7.73 14.19
CA LEU A 388 11.85 8.43 14.09
C LEU A 388 11.66 9.91 13.74
N ASN A 389 10.66 10.25 12.94
CA ASN A 389 10.37 11.63 12.59
C ASN A 389 9.92 12.45 13.80
N LEU A 390 9.19 11.85 14.76
CA LEU A 390 8.88 12.51 16.03
C LEU A 390 10.14 12.85 16.80
N ILE A 391 11.03 11.88 16.99
CA ILE A 391 12.30 12.05 17.70
C ILE A 391 13.16 13.11 17.00
N ILE A 392 13.27 13.05 15.69
CA ILE A 392 14.06 13.99 14.89
C ILE A 392 13.52 15.42 15.06
N ASN A 393 12.21 15.62 14.86
CA ASN A 393 11.61 16.93 14.89
C ASN A 393 11.64 17.53 16.31
N GLN A 394 11.46 16.73 17.37
CA GLN A 394 11.68 17.17 18.75
C GLN A 394 13.12 17.64 18.99
N LYS A 395 14.12 16.87 18.53
CA LYS A 395 15.54 17.26 18.63
C LYS A 395 15.85 18.53 17.84
N MET A 396 15.25 18.70 16.66
CA MET A 396 15.47 19.89 15.83
C MET A 396 14.81 21.15 16.42
N ARG A 397 13.59 21.01 16.99
CA ARG A 397 12.94 22.10 17.73
C ARG A 397 13.79 22.56 18.94
N LYS A 398 14.35 21.62 19.73
CA LYS A 398 15.29 21.95 20.84
C LYS A 398 16.55 22.69 20.37
N LYS A 399 16.97 22.52 19.11
CA LYS A 399 18.08 23.25 18.46
C LYS A 399 17.64 24.56 17.79
N GLY A 400 16.42 25.04 18.03
CA GLY A 400 15.88 26.28 17.46
C GLY A 400 15.54 26.20 15.96
N LYS A 401 15.47 24.99 15.36
CA LYS A 401 15.12 24.84 13.96
C LYS A 401 13.59 24.81 13.81
N LYS A 402 13.04 25.68 12.95
CA LYS A 402 11.59 25.77 12.67
C LYS A 402 11.11 24.85 11.54
N ASP A 403 12.03 24.36 10.73
CA ASP A 403 11.71 23.48 9.59
C ASP A 403 11.27 22.09 10.05
N LYS A 404 10.46 21.40 9.23
CA LYS A 404 10.15 19.97 9.39
C LYS A 404 11.24 19.10 8.74
N TYR A 405 11.53 17.98 9.38
CA TYR A 405 12.56 17.03 8.95
C TYR A 405 11.99 15.62 8.81
N ASP A 406 12.52 14.89 7.85
CA ASP A 406 12.21 13.47 7.60
C ASP A 406 13.49 12.64 7.72
N VAL A 407 13.37 11.45 8.25
CA VAL A 407 14.48 10.49 8.31
C VAL A 407 14.97 10.15 6.89
N ASN A 408 16.26 9.89 6.75
CA ASN A 408 16.78 9.41 5.48
C ASN A 408 16.20 8.02 5.18
N GLN A 409 15.22 7.98 4.28
CA GLN A 409 14.44 6.78 3.96
C GLN A 409 15.31 5.65 3.40
N SER A 410 16.36 5.95 2.61
CA SER A 410 17.25 4.93 2.06
C SER A 410 18.08 4.28 3.17
N ASN A 411 18.58 5.09 4.12
CA ASN A 411 19.29 4.58 5.29
C ASN A 411 18.36 3.72 6.15
N LEU A 412 17.14 4.21 6.45
CA LEU A 412 16.17 3.45 7.26
C LEU A 412 15.83 2.09 6.62
N ILE A 413 15.52 2.05 5.33
CA ILE A 413 15.21 0.79 4.62
C ILE A 413 16.41 -0.18 4.66
N SER A 414 17.62 0.34 4.44
CA SER A 414 18.83 -0.49 4.49
C SER A 414 19.01 -1.11 5.88
N ARG A 415 18.80 -0.34 6.95
CA ARG A 415 18.91 -0.83 8.34
C ARG A 415 17.82 -1.85 8.65
N LEU A 416 16.58 -1.59 8.25
CA LEU A 416 15.49 -2.57 8.45
C LEU A 416 15.75 -3.89 7.73
N LYS A 417 16.35 -3.86 6.54
CA LYS A 417 16.68 -5.10 5.81
C LYS A 417 17.76 -5.93 6.48
N ILE A 418 18.70 -5.31 7.19
CA ILE A 418 19.85 -5.99 7.81
C ILE A 418 19.61 -6.19 9.31
N ASP A 419 19.48 -5.08 10.05
CA ASP A 419 19.45 -5.11 11.51
C ASP A 419 18.16 -5.79 12.04
N LEU A 420 17.02 -5.66 11.35
CA LEU A 420 15.77 -6.32 11.73
C LEU A 420 15.84 -7.83 11.49
N PHE A 421 16.42 -8.26 10.36
CA PHE A 421 16.62 -9.66 10.06
C PHE A 421 17.45 -10.34 11.14
N GLU A 422 18.61 -9.74 11.47
CA GLU A 422 19.46 -10.22 12.54
C GLU A 422 18.74 -10.29 13.89
N ALA A 423 17.98 -9.26 14.24
CA ALA A 423 17.27 -9.21 15.52
C ALA A 423 16.17 -10.28 15.65
N ILE A 424 15.55 -10.70 14.55
CA ILE A 424 14.50 -11.73 14.56
C ILE A 424 15.09 -13.14 14.65
N LEU A 425 16.24 -13.37 14.03
CA LEU A 425 16.91 -14.68 14.08
C LEU A 425 17.75 -14.85 15.33
N ASP A 426 18.36 -13.78 15.85
CA ASP A 426 19.24 -13.81 17.02
C ASP A 426 18.59 -13.04 18.19
N SER A 427 18.14 -13.79 19.19
CA SER A 427 17.48 -13.22 20.37
C SER A 427 18.40 -12.30 21.20
N THR A 428 19.72 -12.44 21.10
CA THR A 428 20.67 -11.59 21.82
C THR A 428 20.77 -10.19 21.23
N LYS A 429 20.50 -10.04 19.93
CA LYS A 429 20.55 -8.76 19.21
C LYS A 429 19.27 -7.93 19.31
N ASN A 430 18.17 -8.52 19.73
CA ASN A 430 16.87 -7.86 19.74
C ASN A 430 16.75 -6.73 20.77
N LYS A 431 17.35 -6.87 21.94
CA LYS A 431 17.25 -5.90 23.06
C LYS A 431 17.71 -4.48 22.68
N ASN A 432 18.66 -4.36 21.79
CA ASN A 432 19.25 -3.08 21.39
C ASN A 432 18.78 -2.60 20.00
N PHE A 433 17.92 -3.35 19.31
CA PHE A 433 17.52 -3.06 17.93
C PHE A 433 17.01 -1.62 17.78
N ILE A 434 16.04 -1.21 18.62
CA ILE A 434 15.43 0.12 18.56
C ILE A 434 16.43 1.23 18.83
N ASN A 435 17.24 1.08 19.87
CA ASN A 435 18.26 2.06 20.22
C ASN A 435 19.31 2.21 19.10
N ASN A 436 19.70 1.11 18.48
CA ASN A 436 20.59 1.11 17.32
C ASN A 436 19.97 1.79 16.13
N LEU A 437 18.67 1.54 15.85
CA LEU A 437 17.94 2.19 14.76
C LEU A 437 17.89 3.71 14.98
N ILE A 438 17.53 4.17 16.18
CA ILE A 438 17.53 5.58 16.55
C ILE A 438 18.93 6.18 16.38
N LYS A 439 19.96 5.55 16.93
CA LYS A 439 21.36 6.00 16.87
C LYS A 439 21.85 6.16 15.42
N LYS A 440 21.52 5.21 14.56
CA LYS A 440 21.99 5.14 13.16
C LYS A 440 21.19 6.01 12.19
N CYS A 441 19.89 6.24 12.45
CA CYS A 441 19.00 6.90 11.49
C CYS A 441 18.67 8.36 11.83
N THR A 442 18.86 8.82 13.07
CA THR A 442 18.53 10.22 13.45
C THR A 442 19.62 11.26 13.22
N PRO A 443 20.93 10.96 13.06
CA PRO A 443 21.98 11.99 12.98
C PRO A 443 21.90 12.88 11.74
N ALA A 444 21.48 12.33 10.59
CA ALA A 444 21.47 13.03 9.31
C ALA A 444 20.07 13.04 8.67
N PRO A 445 19.10 13.78 9.23
CA PRO A 445 17.78 13.88 8.67
C PRO A 445 17.74 14.78 7.44
N ASN A 446 16.80 14.51 6.55
CA ASN A 446 16.54 15.35 5.39
C ASN A 446 15.60 16.51 5.79
N LYS A 447 16.01 17.75 5.52
CA LYS A 447 15.08 18.89 5.62
C LYS A 447 13.99 18.74 4.57
N ILE A 448 12.72 18.82 4.99
CA ILE A 448 11.59 18.85 4.08
C ILE A 448 11.58 20.24 3.42
N LYS A 449 11.79 20.25 2.10
CA LYS A 449 11.82 21.49 1.31
C LYS A 449 10.41 21.81 0.81
N LYS A 450 10.06 23.10 0.73
CA LYS A 450 8.85 23.55 0.03
C LYS A 450 8.88 23.05 -1.43
N PRO A 451 7.72 22.73 -2.01
CA PRO A 451 7.65 22.31 -3.38
C PRO A 451 8.28 23.37 -4.29
N ARG A 452 9.10 22.93 -5.23
CA ARG A 452 9.68 23.81 -6.25
C ARG A 452 8.93 23.54 -7.54
N LYS A 453 8.37 24.59 -8.15
CA LYS A 453 7.78 24.53 -9.49
C LYS A 453 8.93 24.56 -10.50
N TYR A 454 9.14 23.47 -11.24
CA TYR A 454 10.07 23.41 -12.37
C TYR A 454 9.31 23.00 -13.62
N GLU A 455 9.51 23.71 -14.72
CA GLU A 455 9.13 23.18 -16.03
C GLU A 455 9.88 21.88 -16.31
N ARG A 456 9.15 20.82 -16.60
CA ARG A 456 9.78 19.55 -17.00
C ARG A 456 10.32 19.69 -18.42
N LYS A 457 11.63 19.64 -18.58
CA LYS A 457 12.24 19.28 -19.88
C LYS A 457 11.68 17.94 -20.32
N LYS A 458 11.19 17.81 -21.54
CA LYS A 458 10.81 16.54 -22.17
C LYS A 458 12.04 15.63 -22.18
N ILE A 459 12.17 14.78 -21.17
CA ILE A 459 13.21 13.75 -21.12
C ILE A 459 12.62 12.57 -21.88
N THR A 460 13.26 12.19 -22.99
CA THR A 460 12.99 10.91 -23.66
C THR A 460 13.11 9.81 -22.62
N PRO A 461 12.11 8.92 -22.46
CA PRO A 461 12.20 7.86 -21.46
C PRO A 461 13.45 7.03 -21.74
N ARG A 462 14.46 7.13 -20.88
CA ARG A 462 15.56 6.17 -20.91
C ARG A 462 14.92 4.82 -20.65
N ARG A 463 15.10 3.87 -21.56
CA ARG A 463 14.75 2.47 -21.32
C ARG A 463 15.59 2.00 -20.13
N TYR A 464 15.05 2.10 -18.92
CA TYR A 464 15.64 1.40 -17.80
C TYR A 464 15.39 -0.08 -18.07
N LEU A 465 16.45 -0.79 -18.42
CA LEU A 465 16.50 -2.24 -18.26
C LEU A 465 16.40 -2.47 -16.73
N GLN A 466 15.19 -2.65 -16.24
CA GLN A 466 15.01 -3.18 -14.89
C GLN A 466 15.53 -4.61 -14.96
N THR A 467 16.70 -4.83 -14.38
CA THR A 467 17.23 -6.18 -14.19
C THR A 467 16.32 -6.88 -13.21
N GLN A 468 15.47 -7.77 -13.70
CA GLN A 468 14.64 -8.68 -12.88
C GLN A 468 15.49 -9.75 -12.19
N TYR A 469 16.77 -9.77 -12.48
CA TYR A 469 17.74 -10.70 -11.91
C TYR A 469 18.32 -10.11 -10.62
N LYS A 470 18.44 -10.96 -9.63
CA LYS A 470 19.04 -10.60 -8.36
C LYS A 470 20.52 -10.34 -8.53
N LEU A 471 21.01 -9.35 -7.79
CA LEU A 471 22.43 -9.11 -7.69
C LEU A 471 23.11 -10.35 -7.09
N THR A 472 24.20 -10.77 -7.69
CA THR A 472 24.96 -11.99 -7.32
C THR A 472 25.98 -11.74 -6.20
N TYR A 473 26.08 -10.51 -5.70
CA TYR A 473 27.03 -10.09 -4.64
C TYR A 473 26.33 -9.51 -3.41
#